data_245f8f6d09f653a7103bf001a5bf476b
#
_entry.id   245f8f6d09f653a7103bf001a5bf476b
#
_cell.length_a   1.000
_cell.length_b   1.000
_cell.length_c   1.000
_cell.angle_alpha   90.00
_cell.angle_beta   90.00
_cell.angle_gamma   90.00
#
_symmetry.space_group_name_H-M   'P 1'
#
loop_
_entity.id
_entity.type
_entity.pdbx_description
1 polymer ?
#
loop_
_entity_poly.entity_id
_entity_poly.type
_entity_poly.pdbx_seq_one_letter_code
_entity_poly.pdbx_strand_id
1 'polypeptide(L)'
;MRFFCLTFLIPLEILYFCSKKYAMSTTIDPSRIFTRQQVDDLLTAAINKTLLQVDNAKLFAHHEGRDKVKGIAGDIIEESVLGCKKDSKQEPDILVDGVLTELKTTGMIEPKKKDSPYIYECKEPVSITAVSIPVIVNEEFETSNFWHKLAHMLWVYYWYKSPVTVKLEGYKDFPVLGYQFYEFSDGDKLLLRQDWLLVRDFLIMIHREYHSQSKREEQYPRLSHELRGQLMLIDTAPKFPNNPRFRLKRAYATVIADQYFSKKHFEKLGESISKYTDIDRKCQLMTLKYKGKTFKQIAKELKVDIKLDVKNFAECAVVKMFGGHVSKLNDIEDFAKIGIIAKSVPLLSDGKGKEDMKLFLPNLVDWTKETEFEESAIYDYFAGHHFLLIIYKYVGKEIVFEGFKRVFFDEKFIMDNVKKTWDDVRDLISNKKLQIEVKTMKDGSIRVNKSGTLMESPNFPKLSTHKVFIRGGASKTLDKYKTLEINGLKMLPQYVWLDKKYVQELIKE
;
A
#
# COMPACT_ATOMS: atom_id res chain seq x y z
N MET A 1 57.24 23.46 20.02
CA MET A 1 56.14 22.47 20.14
C MET A 1 55.81 21.93 18.75
N ARG A 2 56.26 20.70 18.46
CA ARG A 2 56.04 20.05 17.15
C ARG A 2 54.78 19.22 17.25
N PHE A 3 53.79 19.51 16.39
CA PHE A 3 52.61 18.68 16.20
C PHE A 3 52.98 17.50 15.28
N PHE A 4 52.85 16.26 15.78
CA PHE A 4 52.93 15.04 15.00
C PHE A 4 51.56 14.79 14.38
N CYS A 5 51.47 14.80 13.06
CA CYS A 5 50.34 14.35 12.28
C CYS A 5 50.47 12.84 12.09
N LEU A 6 49.65 12.02 12.77
CA LEU A 6 49.58 10.57 12.57
C LEU A 6 48.59 10.28 11.44
N THR A 7 49.09 10.09 10.23
CA THR A 7 48.37 9.50 9.11
C THR A 7 48.26 7.99 9.34
N PHE A 8 47.07 7.50 9.64
CA PHE A 8 46.79 6.05 9.63
C PHE A 8 46.73 5.59 8.16
N LEU A 9 47.78 4.94 7.72
CA LEU A 9 47.81 4.11 6.52
C LEU A 9 47.08 2.80 6.84
N ILE A 10 45.85 2.64 6.29
CA ILE A 10 45.15 1.36 6.30
C ILE A 10 45.88 0.46 5.31
N PRO A 11 46.35 -0.75 5.74
CA PRO A 11 47.08 -1.66 4.83
C PRO A 11 46.16 -2.09 3.67
N LEU A 12 46.67 -2.00 2.46
CA LEU A 12 45.99 -2.47 1.22
C LEU A 12 45.55 -3.95 1.26
N GLU A 13 46.09 -4.73 2.19
CA GLU A 13 45.71 -6.14 2.39
C GLU A 13 44.28 -6.32 2.93
N ILE A 14 43.70 -5.35 3.64
CA ILE A 14 42.33 -5.44 4.13
C ILE A 14 41.29 -5.26 2.99
N LEU A 15 41.62 -4.47 1.98
CA LEU A 15 40.80 -4.33 0.76
C LEU A 15 40.85 -5.58 -0.13
N TYR A 16 41.94 -6.33 -0.10
CA TYR A 16 42.11 -7.59 -0.86
C TYR A 16 41.38 -8.77 -0.22
N PHE A 17 41.17 -8.76 1.09
CA PHE A 17 40.46 -9.83 1.81
C PHE A 17 38.94 -9.69 1.72
N CYS A 18 38.39 -8.49 1.52
CA CYS A 18 36.96 -8.29 1.28
C CYS A 18 36.50 -8.76 -0.12
N SER A 19 37.41 -8.76 -1.12
CA SER A 19 37.06 -9.20 -2.49
C SER A 19 37.14 -10.71 -2.71
N LYS A 20 37.76 -11.48 -1.79
CA LYS A 20 37.96 -12.92 -1.95
C LYS A 20 36.95 -13.85 -1.28
N LYS A 21 35.96 -13.33 -0.55
CA LYS A 21 34.94 -14.15 0.15
C LYS A 21 33.65 -14.38 -0.64
N TYR A 22 33.53 -13.84 -1.85
CA TYR A 22 32.40 -14.05 -2.75
C TYR A 22 32.74 -14.78 -4.05
N ALA A 23 33.66 -15.73 -3.98
CA ALA A 23 33.78 -16.74 -5.02
C ALA A 23 32.84 -17.91 -4.68
N MET A 24 31.51 -17.66 -4.69
CA MET A 24 30.55 -18.74 -4.85
C MET A 24 30.63 -19.20 -6.31
N SER A 25 31.16 -20.38 -6.54
CA SER A 25 31.23 -21.05 -7.85
C SER A 25 29.83 -21.59 -8.21
N THR A 26 28.85 -20.72 -8.39
CA THR A 26 27.68 -21.05 -9.15
C THR A 26 27.89 -20.45 -10.53
N THR A 27 28.12 -21.30 -11.52
CA THR A 27 28.16 -20.88 -12.92
C THR A 27 26.79 -20.29 -13.26
N ILE A 28 26.72 -18.96 -13.45
CA ILE A 28 25.52 -18.29 -13.91
C ILE A 28 25.23 -18.80 -15.32
N ASP A 29 23.97 -19.19 -15.59
CA ASP A 29 23.58 -19.63 -16.93
C ASP A 29 23.88 -18.52 -17.94
N PRO A 30 24.57 -18.79 -19.05
CA PRO A 30 24.89 -17.78 -20.07
C PRO A 30 23.66 -17.01 -20.58
N SER A 31 22.46 -17.63 -20.57
CA SER A 31 21.22 -16.96 -20.93
C SER A 31 20.77 -15.84 -19.97
N ARG A 32 21.43 -15.72 -18.82
CA ARG A 32 21.16 -14.73 -17.78
C ARG A 32 22.24 -13.63 -17.70
N ILE A 33 23.19 -13.61 -18.62
CA ILE A 33 24.29 -12.64 -18.64
C ILE A 33 24.03 -11.63 -19.76
N PHE A 34 23.92 -10.36 -19.39
CA PHE A 34 23.60 -9.27 -20.32
C PHE A 34 24.55 -8.10 -20.13
N THR A 35 24.75 -7.33 -21.20
CA THR A 35 25.14 -5.94 -21.08
C THR A 35 23.89 -5.07 -20.81
N ARG A 36 24.08 -3.89 -20.24
CA ARG A 36 23.01 -2.91 -20.05
C ARG A 36 22.30 -2.60 -21.38
N GLN A 37 23.08 -2.40 -22.45
CA GLN A 37 22.52 -2.11 -23.77
C GLN A 37 21.61 -3.24 -24.29
N GLN A 38 21.99 -4.50 -24.09
CA GLN A 38 21.15 -5.64 -24.47
C GLN A 38 19.79 -5.64 -23.75
N VAL A 39 19.79 -5.38 -22.44
CA VAL A 39 18.54 -5.27 -21.67
C VAL A 39 17.69 -4.09 -22.15
N ASP A 40 18.33 -2.93 -22.39
CA ASP A 40 17.65 -1.72 -22.86
C ASP A 40 17.03 -1.94 -24.24
N ASP A 41 17.73 -2.60 -25.19
CA ASP A 41 17.22 -2.91 -26.53
C ASP A 41 16.02 -3.87 -26.48
N LEU A 42 16.13 -4.97 -25.71
CA LEU A 42 15.07 -5.97 -25.57
C LEU A 42 13.81 -5.39 -24.93
N LEU A 43 13.95 -4.67 -23.85
CA LEU A 43 12.80 -4.11 -23.12
C LEU A 43 12.18 -2.92 -23.84
N THR A 44 12.99 -2.07 -24.49
CA THR A 44 12.47 -0.97 -25.33
C THR A 44 11.65 -1.52 -26.50
N ALA A 45 12.09 -2.61 -27.12
CA ALA A 45 11.34 -3.27 -28.19
C ALA A 45 10.01 -3.90 -27.70
N ALA A 46 9.86 -4.15 -26.41
CA ALA A 46 8.64 -4.70 -25.79
C ALA A 46 7.63 -3.59 -25.40
N ILE A 47 8.05 -2.34 -25.20
CA ILE A 47 7.16 -1.24 -24.79
C ILE A 47 6.00 -1.08 -25.80
N ASN A 48 4.79 -0.85 -25.26
CA ASN A 48 3.52 -0.74 -25.98
C ASN A 48 3.05 -2.03 -26.69
N LYS A 49 3.79 -3.13 -26.64
CA LYS A 49 3.32 -4.43 -27.08
C LYS A 49 2.57 -5.12 -25.94
N THR A 50 1.54 -5.89 -26.27
CA THR A 50 0.84 -6.70 -25.28
C THR A 50 1.68 -7.90 -24.83
N LEU A 51 1.38 -8.45 -23.67
CA LEU A 51 2.07 -9.65 -23.18
C LEU A 51 1.99 -10.81 -24.18
N LEU A 52 0.86 -10.95 -24.91
CA LEU A 52 0.74 -11.95 -25.98
C LEU A 52 1.69 -11.67 -27.14
N GLN A 53 1.85 -10.39 -27.54
CA GLN A 53 2.71 -10.01 -28.66
C GLN A 53 4.21 -10.22 -28.37
N VAL A 54 4.60 -10.24 -27.11
CA VAL A 54 5.98 -10.50 -26.69
C VAL A 54 6.22 -11.93 -26.20
N ASP A 55 5.17 -12.77 -26.16
CA ASP A 55 5.25 -14.17 -25.71
C ASP A 55 5.86 -15.09 -26.77
N ASN A 56 7.15 -14.90 -27.07
CA ASN A 56 7.89 -15.73 -28.03
C ASN A 56 8.05 -17.19 -27.58
N ALA A 57 8.07 -17.45 -26.27
CA ALA A 57 8.17 -18.78 -25.68
C ALA A 57 6.81 -19.51 -25.61
N LYS A 58 5.72 -18.86 -26.07
CA LYS A 58 4.35 -19.43 -26.10
C LYS A 58 3.83 -19.87 -24.74
N LEU A 59 4.16 -19.13 -23.68
CA LEU A 59 3.80 -19.46 -22.29
C LEU A 59 2.29 -19.45 -22.08
N PHE A 60 1.54 -18.58 -22.75
CA PHE A 60 0.08 -18.61 -22.71
C PHE A 60 -0.49 -19.94 -23.24
N ALA A 61 0.07 -20.46 -24.34
CA ALA A 61 -0.34 -21.74 -24.89
C ALA A 61 0.02 -22.92 -23.96
N HIS A 62 1.19 -22.89 -23.32
CA HIS A 62 1.61 -23.90 -22.35
C HIS A 62 0.71 -23.97 -21.13
N HIS A 63 0.00 -22.89 -20.81
CA HIS A 63 -0.91 -22.81 -19.66
C HIS A 63 -2.39 -22.77 -20.05
N GLU A 64 -2.72 -23.09 -21.30
CA GLU A 64 -4.09 -23.11 -21.79
C GLU A 64 -5.00 -23.97 -20.90
N GLY A 65 -6.22 -23.51 -20.66
CA GLY A 65 -7.19 -24.18 -19.78
C GLY A 65 -7.00 -23.93 -18.28
N ARG A 66 -5.97 -23.21 -17.84
CA ARG A 66 -5.80 -22.80 -16.45
C ARG A 66 -6.48 -21.46 -16.20
N ASP A 67 -7.30 -21.38 -15.15
CA ASP A 67 -7.97 -20.12 -14.78
C ASP A 67 -6.99 -19.07 -14.26
N LYS A 68 -5.95 -19.48 -13.54
CA LYS A 68 -5.00 -18.56 -12.89
C LYS A 68 -3.59 -19.17 -12.94
N VAL A 69 -2.64 -18.36 -13.42
CA VAL A 69 -1.20 -18.64 -13.33
C VAL A 69 -0.56 -17.46 -12.61
N LYS A 70 -0.11 -17.68 -11.35
CA LYS A 70 0.58 -16.65 -10.59
C LYS A 70 1.91 -16.33 -11.27
N GLY A 71 2.18 -15.03 -11.52
CA GLY A 71 3.47 -14.58 -12.07
C GLY A 71 3.60 -14.62 -13.60
N ILE A 72 2.55 -14.98 -14.37
CA ILE A 72 2.63 -15.11 -15.83
C ILE A 72 3.29 -13.92 -16.55
N ALA A 73 3.02 -12.68 -16.11
CA ALA A 73 3.65 -11.50 -16.70
C ALA A 73 5.17 -11.49 -16.44
N GLY A 74 5.62 -11.94 -15.25
CA GLY A 74 7.03 -12.10 -14.93
C GLY A 74 7.69 -13.17 -15.79
N ASP A 75 7.07 -14.34 -15.86
CA ASP A 75 7.57 -15.47 -16.68
C ASP A 75 7.72 -15.04 -18.14
N ILE A 76 6.75 -14.27 -18.71
CA ILE A 76 6.84 -13.76 -20.09
C ILE A 76 8.01 -12.80 -20.28
N ILE A 77 8.22 -11.86 -19.35
CA ILE A 77 9.35 -10.94 -19.45
C ILE A 77 10.67 -11.69 -19.32
N GLU A 78 10.77 -12.62 -18.38
CA GLU A 78 12.00 -13.39 -18.13
C GLU A 78 12.31 -14.37 -19.28
N GLU A 79 11.35 -15.22 -19.66
CA GLU A 79 11.59 -16.31 -20.61
C GLU A 79 11.43 -15.86 -22.08
N SER A 80 10.42 -15.01 -22.38
CA SER A 80 10.11 -14.64 -23.78
C SER A 80 10.81 -13.37 -24.23
N VAL A 81 10.94 -12.35 -23.36
CA VAL A 81 11.58 -11.08 -23.75
C VAL A 81 13.07 -11.15 -23.53
N LEU A 82 13.54 -11.56 -22.35
CA LEU A 82 14.96 -11.65 -22.04
C LEU A 82 15.59 -12.96 -22.52
N GLY A 83 14.80 -14.02 -22.76
CA GLY A 83 15.28 -15.32 -23.21
C GLY A 83 16.00 -16.12 -22.11
N CYS A 84 15.75 -15.81 -20.84
CA CYS A 84 16.32 -16.54 -19.72
C CYS A 84 15.71 -17.93 -19.61
N LYS A 85 16.53 -18.95 -19.34
CA LYS A 85 16.01 -20.26 -18.98
C LYS A 85 15.44 -20.24 -17.58
N LYS A 86 14.29 -20.88 -17.38
CA LYS A 86 13.65 -20.98 -16.08
C LYS A 86 14.57 -21.68 -15.07
N ASP A 87 14.73 -21.07 -13.89
CA ASP A 87 15.40 -21.71 -12.75
C ASP A 87 14.60 -21.50 -11.45
N SER A 88 15.03 -22.15 -10.37
CA SER A 88 14.43 -22.06 -9.04
C SER A 88 15.40 -21.55 -7.98
N LYS A 89 16.50 -20.90 -8.41
CA LYS A 89 17.51 -20.38 -7.49
C LYS A 89 16.96 -19.19 -6.70
N GLN A 90 17.49 -19.00 -5.50
CA GLN A 90 17.11 -17.86 -4.65
C GLN A 90 17.99 -16.62 -4.88
N GLU A 91 18.95 -16.69 -5.78
CA GLU A 91 19.80 -15.56 -6.17
C GLU A 91 19.05 -14.56 -7.05
N PRO A 92 19.57 -13.31 -7.25
CA PRO A 92 19.03 -12.38 -8.22
C PRO A 92 18.98 -12.97 -9.63
N ASP A 93 17.97 -12.56 -10.42
CA ASP A 93 17.56 -13.28 -11.65
C ASP A 93 18.56 -13.18 -12.80
N ILE A 94 19.29 -12.05 -12.94
CA ILE A 94 20.21 -11.80 -14.08
C ILE A 94 21.48 -11.10 -13.63
N LEU A 95 22.52 -11.21 -14.48
CA LEU A 95 23.79 -10.47 -14.34
C LEU A 95 23.85 -9.40 -15.45
N VAL A 96 23.87 -8.12 -15.09
CA VAL A 96 23.95 -7.00 -16.03
C VAL A 96 25.26 -6.24 -15.82
N ASP A 97 26.13 -6.20 -16.82
CA ASP A 97 27.47 -5.62 -16.74
C ASP A 97 28.27 -6.09 -15.50
N GLY A 98 28.10 -7.36 -15.13
CA GLY A 98 28.76 -7.93 -13.94
C GLY A 98 28.05 -7.65 -12.60
N VAL A 99 26.89 -7.00 -12.59
CA VAL A 99 26.11 -6.72 -11.39
C VAL A 99 24.90 -7.65 -11.32
N LEU A 100 24.76 -8.40 -10.21
CA LEU A 100 23.59 -9.24 -9.94
C LEU A 100 22.37 -8.35 -9.76
N THR A 101 21.34 -8.58 -10.57
CA THR A 101 20.14 -7.74 -10.67
C THR A 101 18.87 -8.59 -10.57
N GLU A 102 18.00 -8.24 -9.64
CA GLU A 102 16.68 -8.86 -9.48
C GLU A 102 15.69 -8.29 -10.46
N LEU A 103 15.00 -9.14 -11.22
CA LEU A 103 13.91 -8.75 -12.12
C LEU A 103 12.57 -8.76 -11.37
N LYS A 104 11.82 -7.67 -11.44
CA LYS A 104 10.45 -7.59 -10.92
C LYS A 104 9.50 -7.03 -11.95
N THR A 105 8.50 -7.83 -12.29
CA THR A 105 7.40 -7.40 -13.16
C THR A 105 6.19 -7.06 -12.32
N THR A 106 5.64 -5.86 -12.47
CA THR A 106 4.49 -5.41 -11.67
C THR A 106 3.39 -4.79 -12.51
N GLY A 107 2.14 -5.10 -12.16
CA GLY A 107 0.96 -4.53 -12.78
C GLY A 107 0.68 -3.12 -12.28
N MET A 108 0.42 -2.22 -13.22
CA MET A 108 0.06 -0.84 -12.95
C MET A 108 -1.40 -0.60 -13.28
N ILE A 109 -2.10 0.12 -12.44
CA ILE A 109 -3.50 0.53 -12.63
C ILE A 109 -3.62 2.05 -12.68
N GLU A 110 -4.62 2.55 -13.39
CA GLU A 110 -4.97 3.96 -13.30
C GLU A 110 -5.55 4.28 -11.93
N PRO A 111 -5.17 5.42 -11.32
CA PRO A 111 -5.72 5.82 -10.04
C PRO A 111 -7.23 6.00 -10.11
N LYS A 112 -7.96 5.43 -9.16
CA LYS A 112 -9.43 5.61 -9.05
C LYS A 112 -9.84 7.04 -8.68
N LYS A 113 -8.95 7.82 -8.08
CA LYS A 113 -9.19 9.22 -7.72
C LYS A 113 -8.73 10.12 -8.87
N LYS A 114 -9.64 10.98 -9.36
CA LYS A 114 -9.33 11.95 -10.43
C LYS A 114 -8.22 12.95 -10.07
N ASP A 115 -8.01 13.18 -8.78
CA ASP A 115 -7.02 14.10 -8.22
C ASP A 115 -5.85 13.35 -7.58
N SER A 116 -5.61 12.11 -7.99
CA SER A 116 -4.41 11.36 -7.58
C SER A 116 -3.15 12.10 -8.07
N PRO A 117 -2.09 12.13 -7.26
CA PRO A 117 -0.82 12.67 -7.72
C PRO A 117 -0.13 11.76 -8.75
N TYR A 118 -0.53 10.50 -8.84
CA TYR A 118 0.09 9.47 -9.66
C TYR A 118 -0.57 9.35 -11.03
N ILE A 119 0.23 9.08 -12.08
CA ILE A 119 -0.27 8.66 -13.40
C ILE A 119 -0.73 7.20 -13.32
N TYR A 120 0.06 6.36 -12.66
CA TYR A 120 -0.23 4.97 -12.38
C TYR A 120 0.05 4.64 -10.92
N GLU A 121 -0.67 3.67 -10.38
CA GLU A 121 -0.40 3.08 -9.06
C GLU A 121 -0.10 1.59 -9.22
N CYS A 122 0.78 1.03 -8.40
CA CYS A 122 0.97 -0.42 -8.36
C CYS A 122 -0.36 -1.10 -7.97
N LYS A 123 -0.69 -2.17 -8.66
CA LYS A 123 -1.92 -2.94 -8.38
C LYS A 123 -1.86 -3.61 -7.02
N GLU A 124 -0.71 -4.15 -6.65
CA GLU A 124 -0.48 -5.01 -5.48
C GLU A 124 0.87 -4.69 -4.83
N PRO A 125 1.09 -5.07 -3.55
CA PRO A 125 2.42 -5.10 -2.94
C PRO A 125 3.37 -6.00 -3.75
N VAL A 126 4.65 -5.64 -3.83
CA VAL A 126 5.62 -6.35 -4.67
C VAL A 126 6.42 -7.35 -3.84
N SER A 127 6.23 -8.63 -4.14
CA SER A 127 6.90 -9.73 -3.46
C SER A 127 8.39 -9.79 -3.83
N ILE A 128 9.27 -9.79 -2.83
CA ILE A 128 10.73 -9.84 -3.00
C ILE A 128 11.24 -11.27 -2.81
N THR A 129 11.13 -11.79 -1.59
CA THR A 129 11.60 -13.15 -1.27
C THR A 129 10.79 -13.75 -0.12
N ALA A 130 10.90 -15.06 0.07
CA ALA A 130 10.32 -15.73 1.23
C ALA A 130 11.00 -15.26 2.53
N VAL A 131 10.24 -15.21 3.62
CA VAL A 131 10.80 -15.12 4.97
C VAL A 131 11.30 -16.51 5.34
N SER A 132 12.57 -16.77 5.13
CA SER A 132 13.19 -18.08 5.44
C SER A 132 13.35 -18.24 6.95
N ILE A 133 12.25 -18.55 7.63
CA ILE A 133 12.17 -18.57 9.12
C ILE A 133 13.32 -19.32 9.80
N PRO A 134 13.78 -20.49 9.33
CA PRO A 134 14.92 -21.19 9.96
C PRO A 134 16.26 -20.52 9.73
N VAL A 135 16.41 -19.71 8.68
CA VAL A 135 17.69 -19.17 8.21
C VAL A 135 17.90 -17.75 8.70
N ILE A 136 16.86 -16.91 8.62
CA ILE A 136 16.92 -15.47 8.92
C ILE A 136 17.45 -15.14 10.31
N VAL A 137 17.21 -16.02 11.29
CA VAL A 137 17.69 -15.83 12.68
C VAL A 137 19.21 -15.81 12.80
N ASN A 138 19.92 -16.31 11.79
CA ASN A 138 21.38 -16.37 11.71
C ASN A 138 21.95 -15.45 10.60
N GLU A 139 21.09 -14.68 9.89
CA GLU A 139 21.54 -13.77 8.84
C GLU A 139 21.87 -12.38 9.39
N GLU A 140 22.76 -11.68 8.69
CA GLU A 140 22.95 -10.24 8.80
C GLU A 140 22.32 -9.55 7.58
N PHE A 141 21.82 -8.32 7.75
CA PHE A 141 21.09 -7.63 6.69
C PHE A 141 21.88 -7.52 5.39
N GLU A 142 23.14 -7.11 5.47
CA GLU A 142 24.01 -6.86 4.30
C GLU A 142 24.30 -8.12 3.50
N THR A 143 24.22 -9.30 4.12
CA THR A 143 24.45 -10.60 3.50
C THR A 143 23.18 -11.43 3.34
N SER A 144 22.04 -10.87 3.72
CA SER A 144 20.75 -11.56 3.63
C SER A 144 20.28 -11.71 2.19
N ASN A 145 19.53 -12.78 1.93
CA ASN A 145 18.88 -12.96 0.65
C ASN A 145 17.90 -11.81 0.33
N PHE A 146 17.30 -11.22 1.36
CA PHE A 146 16.42 -10.05 1.21
C PHE A 146 17.15 -8.85 0.59
N TRP A 147 18.33 -8.49 1.15
CA TRP A 147 19.09 -7.36 0.62
C TRP A 147 19.73 -7.66 -0.73
N HIS A 148 20.24 -8.88 -0.94
CA HIS A 148 20.82 -9.28 -2.24
C HIS A 148 19.81 -9.08 -3.38
N LYS A 149 18.52 -9.38 -3.15
CA LYS A 149 17.47 -9.19 -4.16
C LYS A 149 17.02 -7.73 -4.32
N LEU A 150 17.29 -6.88 -3.35
CA LEU A 150 16.92 -5.46 -3.41
C LEU A 150 18.07 -4.55 -3.87
N ALA A 151 19.32 -4.97 -3.69
CA ALA A 151 20.49 -4.10 -3.92
C ALA A 151 20.49 -3.46 -5.31
N HIS A 152 20.16 -4.26 -6.34
CA HIS A 152 20.04 -3.80 -7.73
C HIS A 152 18.81 -4.43 -8.35
N MET A 153 17.87 -3.62 -8.81
CA MET A 153 16.60 -4.09 -9.35
C MET A 153 16.37 -3.63 -10.77
N LEU A 154 15.77 -4.50 -11.56
CA LEU A 154 15.17 -4.17 -12.85
C LEU A 154 13.65 -4.31 -12.72
N TRP A 155 12.96 -3.17 -12.70
CA TRP A 155 11.51 -3.12 -12.67
C TRP A 155 10.97 -3.09 -14.09
N VAL A 156 9.98 -3.97 -14.40
CA VAL A 156 9.22 -3.95 -15.65
C VAL A 156 7.74 -3.74 -15.32
N TYR A 157 7.14 -2.78 -15.98
CA TYR A 157 5.78 -2.35 -15.73
C TYR A 157 4.87 -2.77 -16.87
N TYR A 158 3.70 -3.35 -16.55
CA TYR A 158 2.64 -3.57 -17.51
C TYR A 158 1.33 -2.94 -17.06
N TRP A 159 0.51 -2.49 -17.98
CA TRP A 159 -0.77 -1.89 -17.67
C TRP A 159 -1.84 -2.95 -17.45
N TYR A 160 -2.29 -3.09 -16.23
CA TYR A 160 -3.43 -3.91 -15.87
C TYR A 160 -4.73 -3.17 -16.22
N LYS A 161 -5.17 -3.26 -17.48
CA LYS A 161 -6.31 -2.49 -18.04
C LYS A 161 -7.68 -2.87 -17.49
N SER A 162 -7.79 -3.92 -16.69
CA SER A 162 -9.08 -4.37 -16.18
C SER A 162 -9.42 -3.72 -14.84
N PRO A 163 -10.64 -3.23 -14.64
CA PRO A 163 -11.12 -2.78 -13.34
C PRO A 163 -11.42 -3.93 -12.38
N VAL A 164 -11.37 -5.18 -12.86
CA VAL A 164 -11.69 -6.42 -12.14
C VAL A 164 -10.55 -7.42 -12.26
N THR A 165 -10.48 -8.39 -11.33
CA THR A 165 -9.54 -9.51 -11.43
C THR A 165 -9.86 -10.34 -12.68
N VAL A 166 -8.83 -10.61 -13.50
CA VAL A 166 -8.97 -11.35 -14.75
C VAL A 166 -8.40 -12.76 -14.60
N LYS A 167 -8.91 -13.67 -15.43
CA LYS A 167 -8.32 -14.98 -15.68
C LYS A 167 -7.05 -14.84 -16.53
N LEU A 168 -6.33 -15.96 -16.73
CA LEU A 168 -5.11 -16.01 -17.55
C LEU A 168 -5.28 -15.33 -18.91
N GLU A 169 -6.39 -15.61 -19.60
CA GLU A 169 -6.67 -15.04 -20.93
C GLU A 169 -6.68 -13.51 -20.95
N GLY A 170 -7.15 -12.86 -19.89
CA GLY A 170 -7.17 -11.39 -19.79
C GLY A 170 -5.80 -10.74 -19.70
N TYR A 171 -4.76 -11.50 -19.33
CA TYR A 171 -3.39 -10.97 -19.31
C TYR A 171 -2.81 -10.78 -20.72
N LYS A 172 -3.32 -11.50 -21.73
CA LYS A 172 -2.86 -11.44 -23.10
C LYS A 172 -2.86 -10.00 -23.67
N ASP A 173 -3.86 -9.21 -23.28
CA ASP A 173 -4.09 -7.87 -23.81
C ASP A 173 -3.40 -6.75 -23.02
N PHE A 174 -2.67 -7.06 -21.95
CA PHE A 174 -2.00 -6.07 -21.13
C PHE A 174 -0.69 -5.62 -21.76
N PRO A 175 -0.51 -4.33 -22.09
CA PRO A 175 0.71 -3.86 -22.71
C PRO A 175 1.81 -3.64 -21.68
N VAL A 176 3.05 -3.84 -22.09
CA VAL A 176 4.24 -3.39 -21.37
C VAL A 176 4.29 -1.86 -21.43
N LEU A 177 4.40 -1.21 -20.29
CA LEU A 177 4.44 0.26 -20.16
C LEU A 177 5.85 0.82 -20.18
N GLY A 178 6.80 0.06 -19.65
CA GLY A 178 8.18 0.51 -19.54
C GLY A 178 8.97 -0.29 -18.51
N TYR A 179 10.18 0.16 -18.26
CA TYR A 179 11.10 -0.47 -17.31
C TYR A 179 12.05 0.57 -16.72
N GLN A 180 12.62 0.26 -15.55
CA GLN A 180 13.70 1.05 -14.97
C GLN A 180 14.64 0.16 -14.17
N PHE A 181 15.92 0.49 -14.18
CA PHE A 181 16.85 0.03 -13.18
C PHE A 181 16.72 0.92 -11.94
N TYR A 182 16.73 0.32 -10.78
CA TYR A 182 16.48 1.04 -9.54
C TYR A 182 17.42 0.57 -8.43
N GLU A 183 17.99 1.55 -7.75
CA GLU A 183 18.78 1.37 -6.55
C GLU A 183 18.18 2.21 -5.42
N PHE A 184 18.12 1.66 -4.24
CA PHE A 184 17.55 2.35 -3.08
C PHE A 184 18.53 3.42 -2.55
N SER A 185 17.98 4.58 -2.17
CA SER A 185 18.76 5.60 -1.46
C SER A 185 19.27 5.06 -0.12
N ASP A 186 20.33 5.67 0.42
CA ASP A 186 20.85 5.31 1.75
C ASP A 186 19.77 5.43 2.83
N GLY A 187 18.90 6.42 2.74
CA GLY A 187 17.76 6.59 3.64
C GLY A 187 16.76 5.44 3.54
N ASP A 188 16.41 5.01 2.34
CA ASP A 188 15.50 3.89 2.13
C ASP A 188 16.14 2.56 2.53
N LYS A 189 17.45 2.37 2.25
CA LYS A 189 18.21 1.21 2.73
C LYS A 189 18.18 1.11 4.25
N LEU A 190 18.34 2.23 4.96
CA LEU A 190 18.27 2.27 6.42
C LEU A 190 16.89 1.83 6.92
N LEU A 191 15.80 2.31 6.32
CA LEU A 191 14.43 1.92 6.68
C LEU A 191 14.16 0.44 6.37
N LEU A 192 14.59 -0.06 5.21
CA LEU A 192 14.48 -1.48 4.85
C LEU A 192 15.25 -2.38 5.81
N ARG A 193 16.46 -1.92 6.23
CA ARG A 193 17.24 -2.62 7.26
C ARG A 193 16.53 -2.66 8.59
N GLN A 194 15.93 -1.57 9.04
CA GLN A 194 15.15 -1.51 10.28
C GLN A 194 13.94 -2.46 10.23
N ASP A 195 13.19 -2.44 9.13
CA ASP A 195 12.06 -3.33 8.94
C ASP A 195 12.48 -4.81 8.95
N TRP A 196 13.57 -5.14 8.25
CA TRP A 196 14.11 -6.50 8.23
C TRP A 196 14.58 -6.97 9.61
N LEU A 197 15.27 -6.09 10.37
CA LEU A 197 15.71 -6.39 11.74
C LEU A 197 14.51 -6.63 12.66
N LEU A 198 13.42 -5.86 12.55
CA LEU A 198 12.20 -6.11 13.32
C LEU A 198 11.67 -7.53 13.09
N VAL A 199 11.64 -7.99 11.84
CA VAL A 199 11.20 -9.34 11.49
C VAL A 199 12.14 -10.40 12.05
N ARG A 200 13.46 -10.23 11.86
CA ARG A 200 14.47 -11.16 12.38
C ARG A 200 14.40 -11.28 13.91
N ASP A 201 14.42 -10.16 14.59
CA ASP A 201 14.48 -10.12 16.05
C ASP A 201 13.19 -10.68 16.68
N PHE A 202 12.04 -10.48 16.03
CA PHE A 202 10.79 -11.13 16.41
C PHE A 202 10.87 -12.65 16.30
N LEU A 203 11.47 -13.18 15.24
CA LEU A 203 11.68 -14.63 15.08
C LEU A 203 12.70 -15.18 16.07
N ILE A 204 13.78 -14.43 16.36
CA ILE A 204 14.74 -14.79 17.42
C ILE A 204 14.02 -14.88 18.77
N MET A 205 13.15 -13.93 19.09
CA MET A 205 12.35 -13.97 20.32
C MET A 205 11.50 -15.24 20.40
N ILE A 206 10.75 -15.56 19.32
CA ILE A 206 9.94 -16.80 19.27
C ILE A 206 10.83 -18.05 19.47
N HIS A 207 12.02 -18.09 18.84
CA HIS A 207 12.91 -19.23 18.98
C HIS A 207 13.53 -19.39 20.37
N ARG A 208 13.66 -18.29 21.12
CA ARG A 208 14.11 -18.34 22.55
C ARG A 208 13.00 -18.79 23.49
N GLU A 209 11.77 -18.29 23.28
CA GLU A 209 10.66 -18.57 24.17
C GLU A 209 10.06 -19.97 23.96
N TYR A 210 10.08 -20.46 22.73
CA TYR A 210 9.43 -21.72 22.37
C TYR A 210 10.45 -22.73 21.84
N HIS A 211 10.72 -23.79 22.61
CA HIS A 211 11.77 -24.76 22.29
C HIS A 211 11.33 -25.81 21.25
N SER A 212 10.05 -26.20 21.22
CA SER A 212 9.56 -27.19 20.24
C SER A 212 9.12 -26.52 18.93
N GLN A 213 9.33 -27.21 17.82
CA GLN A 213 8.95 -26.74 16.49
C GLN A 213 7.44 -26.44 16.41
N SER A 214 6.58 -27.36 16.91
CA SER A 214 5.14 -27.17 16.91
C SER A 214 4.71 -25.89 17.64
N LYS A 215 5.27 -25.62 18.82
CA LYS A 215 4.97 -24.40 19.58
C LYS A 215 5.44 -23.12 18.88
N ARG A 216 6.56 -23.16 18.15
CA ARG A 216 7.02 -22.04 17.31
C ARG A 216 6.07 -21.78 16.16
N GLU A 217 5.61 -22.82 15.49
CA GLU A 217 4.66 -22.72 14.35
C GLU A 217 3.32 -22.10 14.77
N GLU A 218 2.87 -22.35 15.99
CA GLU A 218 1.69 -21.68 16.57
C GLU A 218 1.88 -20.16 16.73
N GLN A 219 3.14 -19.67 16.83
CA GLN A 219 3.46 -18.26 17.01
C GLN A 219 3.73 -17.53 15.67
N TYR A 220 4.14 -18.22 14.60
CA TYR A 220 4.48 -17.59 13.33
C TYR A 220 3.36 -16.76 12.68
N PRO A 221 2.06 -17.07 12.85
CA PRO A 221 0.99 -16.19 12.39
C PRO A 221 1.09 -14.76 12.95
N ARG A 222 1.68 -14.56 14.12
CA ARG A 222 1.89 -13.25 14.77
C ARG A 222 2.80 -12.33 13.96
N LEU A 223 3.71 -12.90 13.14
CA LEU A 223 4.61 -12.17 12.26
C LEU A 223 3.86 -11.17 11.36
N SER A 224 2.75 -11.59 10.78
CA SER A 224 1.99 -10.79 9.82
C SER A 224 1.03 -9.79 10.47
N HIS A 225 0.69 -9.90 11.76
CA HIS A 225 -0.25 -8.99 12.40
C HIS A 225 0.36 -8.14 13.52
N GLU A 226 1.30 -8.65 14.33
CA GLU A 226 1.91 -7.83 15.39
C GLU A 226 2.92 -6.81 14.84
N LEU A 227 3.75 -7.21 13.85
CA LEU A 227 4.74 -6.31 13.29
C LEU A 227 4.17 -5.32 12.26
N ARG A 228 3.03 -5.63 11.66
CA ARG A 228 2.44 -4.83 10.59
C ARG A 228 2.32 -3.34 10.94
N GLY A 229 1.98 -3.02 12.18
CA GLY A 229 1.89 -1.64 12.68
C GLY A 229 3.24 -0.94 12.88
N GLN A 230 4.36 -1.66 12.77
CA GLN A 230 5.71 -1.15 12.98
C GLN A 230 6.52 -1.09 11.69
N LEU A 231 6.29 -2.03 10.75
CA LEU A 231 6.97 -2.08 9.46
C LEU A 231 6.57 -0.89 8.59
N MET A 232 7.56 -0.14 8.08
CA MET A 232 7.33 1.10 7.34
C MET A 232 7.20 0.86 5.83
N LEU A 233 8.17 0.18 5.21
CA LEU A 233 8.26 0.03 3.76
C LEU A 233 7.86 -1.37 3.27
N ILE A 234 7.89 -2.36 4.15
CA ILE A 234 7.58 -3.75 3.81
C ILE A 234 6.41 -4.32 4.64
N ASP A 235 5.92 -5.46 4.20
CA ASP A 235 5.07 -6.36 4.97
C ASP A 235 5.54 -7.82 4.84
N THR A 236 4.89 -8.74 5.57
CA THR A 236 5.25 -10.17 5.64
C THR A 236 4.06 -11.07 5.33
N ALA A 237 3.18 -10.68 4.41
CA ALA A 237 2.08 -11.54 3.98
C ALA A 237 2.53 -12.55 2.90
N PRO A 238 1.84 -13.68 2.72
CA PRO A 238 0.65 -14.10 3.44
C PRO A 238 0.97 -14.57 4.87
N LYS A 239 -0.08 -14.78 5.67
CA LYS A 239 0.03 -15.30 7.03
C LYS A 239 0.41 -16.78 7.03
N PHE A 240 1.31 -17.21 7.93
CA PHE A 240 1.58 -18.62 8.18
C PHE A 240 0.25 -19.39 8.50
N PRO A 241 0.02 -20.62 8.00
CA PRO A 241 1.00 -21.57 7.42
C PRO A 241 1.33 -21.34 5.93
N ASN A 242 0.69 -20.41 5.23
CA ASN A 242 1.19 -19.97 3.93
C ASN A 242 2.55 -19.32 4.12
N ASN A 243 3.51 -19.60 3.23
CA ASN A 243 4.86 -19.10 3.35
C ASN A 243 4.90 -17.56 3.38
N PRO A 244 5.24 -16.92 4.53
CA PRO A 244 5.39 -15.48 4.59
C PRO A 244 6.46 -15.00 3.63
N ARG A 245 6.23 -13.84 3.02
CA ARG A 245 7.17 -13.23 2.07
C ARG A 245 7.42 -11.79 2.46
N PHE A 246 8.64 -11.35 2.36
CA PHE A 246 8.96 -9.94 2.33
C PHE A 246 8.38 -9.33 1.05
N ARG A 247 7.51 -8.34 1.21
CA ARG A 247 6.92 -7.60 0.09
C ARG A 247 7.11 -6.11 0.33
N LEU A 248 7.49 -5.36 -0.70
CA LEU A 248 7.41 -3.90 -0.65
C LEU A 248 5.93 -3.51 -0.61
N LYS A 249 5.55 -2.65 0.33
CA LYS A 249 4.17 -2.13 0.43
C LYS A 249 3.78 -1.45 -0.87
N ARG A 250 2.51 -1.56 -1.24
CA ARG A 250 1.96 -0.99 -2.48
C ARG A 250 2.24 0.50 -2.61
N ALA A 251 2.11 1.27 -1.52
CA ALA A 251 2.39 2.71 -1.50
C ALA A 251 3.85 2.99 -1.90
N TYR A 252 4.80 2.27 -1.30
CA TYR A 252 6.22 2.46 -1.59
C TYR A 252 6.58 2.04 -3.02
N ALA A 253 6.10 0.89 -3.46
CA ALA A 253 6.28 0.44 -4.85
C ALA A 253 5.68 1.44 -5.86
N THR A 254 4.56 2.09 -5.52
CA THR A 254 3.96 3.15 -6.35
C THR A 254 4.86 4.38 -6.42
N VAL A 255 5.48 4.80 -5.31
CA VAL A 255 6.44 5.92 -5.30
C VAL A 255 7.67 5.60 -6.17
N ILE A 256 8.18 4.37 -6.09
CA ILE A 256 9.29 3.91 -6.97
C ILE A 256 8.88 4.00 -8.44
N ALA A 257 7.71 3.46 -8.80
CA ALA A 257 7.20 3.48 -10.17
C ALA A 257 6.94 4.91 -10.67
N ASP A 258 6.46 5.80 -9.80
CA ASP A 258 6.15 7.19 -10.16
C ASP A 258 7.40 7.98 -10.59
N GLN A 259 8.57 7.65 -10.08
CA GLN A 259 9.85 8.24 -10.54
C GLN A 259 10.09 8.00 -12.03
N TYR A 260 9.63 6.86 -12.55
CA TYR A 260 9.70 6.56 -13.98
C TYR A 260 8.60 7.26 -14.79
N PHE A 261 7.35 7.21 -14.32
CA PHE A 261 6.19 7.65 -15.10
C PHE A 261 5.98 9.16 -15.08
N SER A 262 5.99 9.80 -13.92
CA SER A 262 5.63 11.21 -13.79
C SER A 262 6.83 12.14 -13.74
N LYS A 263 8.00 11.62 -13.36
CA LYS A 263 9.18 12.42 -13.00
C LYS A 263 8.85 13.52 -11.99
N LYS A 264 7.76 13.30 -11.22
CA LYS A 264 7.31 14.23 -10.20
C LYS A 264 8.29 14.19 -9.03
N HIS A 265 8.68 15.34 -8.56
CA HIS A 265 9.46 15.45 -7.34
C HIS A 265 8.50 15.63 -6.16
N PHE A 266 8.48 14.65 -5.25
CA PHE A 266 7.84 14.82 -3.97
C PHE A 266 8.55 15.89 -3.15
N GLU A 267 7.79 16.62 -2.34
CA GLU A 267 8.38 17.54 -1.40
C GLU A 267 9.11 16.78 -0.30
N LYS A 268 10.35 17.19 0.00
CA LYS A 268 11.13 16.65 1.12
C LYS A 268 11.00 17.59 2.31
N LEU A 269 10.67 17.03 3.47
CA LEU A 269 10.72 17.78 4.72
C LEU A 269 12.18 17.89 5.20
N GLY A 270 12.46 18.95 6.00
CA GLY A 270 13.81 19.16 6.55
C GLY A 270 14.26 18.09 7.55
N GLU A 271 13.33 17.35 8.14
CA GLU A 271 13.60 16.23 9.03
C GLU A 271 13.00 14.96 8.46
N SER A 272 13.82 13.92 8.26
CA SER A 272 13.36 12.62 7.79
C SER A 272 12.57 11.87 8.88
N ILE A 273 11.58 11.09 8.45
CA ILE A 273 10.80 10.19 9.29
C ILE A 273 11.47 8.81 9.24
N SER A 274 12.01 8.37 10.37
CA SER A 274 12.68 7.06 10.46
C SER A 274 11.81 5.96 11.07
N LYS A 275 10.77 6.33 11.81
CA LYS A 275 9.81 5.41 12.43
C LYS A 275 8.47 6.11 12.70
N TYR A 276 7.42 5.34 12.88
CA TYR A 276 6.08 5.91 13.16
C TYR A 276 6.03 6.77 14.42
N THR A 277 6.84 6.46 15.43
CA THR A 277 6.91 7.27 16.66
C THR A 277 7.45 8.68 16.42
N ASP A 278 8.19 8.93 15.34
CA ASP A 278 8.63 10.29 14.96
C ASP A 278 7.43 11.13 14.53
N ILE A 279 6.51 10.52 13.78
CA ILE A 279 5.23 11.15 13.40
C ILE A 279 4.41 11.44 14.64
N ASP A 280 4.27 10.46 15.53
CA ASP A 280 3.49 10.60 16.76
C ASP A 280 4.03 11.75 17.62
N ARG A 281 5.36 11.85 17.77
CA ARG A 281 6.02 12.94 18.49
C ARG A 281 5.76 14.30 17.83
N LYS A 282 5.88 14.40 16.50
CA LYS A 282 5.55 15.64 15.76
C LYS A 282 4.09 16.01 15.95
N CYS A 283 3.18 15.07 15.80
CA CYS A 283 1.75 15.28 16.03
C CYS A 283 1.44 15.76 17.45
N GLN A 284 2.11 15.19 18.46
CA GLN A 284 1.96 15.62 19.85
C GLN A 284 2.44 17.06 20.06
N LEU A 285 3.62 17.41 19.56
CA LEU A 285 4.16 18.79 19.63
C LEU A 285 3.23 19.80 18.94
N MET A 286 2.71 19.47 17.75
CA MET A 286 1.76 20.34 17.04
C MET A 286 0.42 20.43 17.78
N THR A 287 -0.04 19.34 18.39
CA THR A 287 -1.25 19.37 19.23
C THR A 287 -1.07 20.28 20.44
N LEU A 288 0.04 20.18 21.17
CA LEU A 288 0.34 21.07 22.28
C LEU A 288 0.38 22.54 21.89
N LYS A 289 0.94 22.85 20.72
CA LYS A 289 1.09 24.21 20.22
C LYS A 289 -0.21 24.83 19.72
N TYR A 290 -1.07 24.04 19.07
CA TYR A 290 -2.20 24.57 18.29
C TYR A 290 -3.58 24.15 18.79
N LYS A 291 -3.71 23.23 19.73
CA LYS A 291 -5.01 22.83 20.29
C LYS A 291 -5.77 24.04 20.85
N GLY A 292 -7.05 24.12 20.53
CA GLY A 292 -7.92 25.23 20.94
C GLY A 292 -7.83 26.47 20.04
N LYS A 293 -6.88 26.54 19.09
CA LYS A 293 -6.81 27.65 18.12
C LYS A 293 -7.68 27.36 16.92
N THR A 294 -8.23 28.41 16.33
CA THR A 294 -8.93 28.30 15.05
C THR A 294 -7.93 28.09 13.91
N PHE A 295 -8.35 27.44 12.82
CA PHE A 295 -7.47 27.30 11.64
C PHE A 295 -7.05 28.65 11.05
N LYS A 296 -7.85 29.72 11.23
CA LYS A 296 -7.43 31.11 10.86
C LYS A 296 -6.27 31.61 11.71
N GLN A 297 -6.30 31.37 13.03
CA GLN A 297 -5.20 31.73 13.93
C GLN A 297 -3.93 30.94 13.60
N ILE A 298 -4.06 29.63 13.33
CA ILE A 298 -2.94 28.79 12.92
C ILE A 298 -2.34 29.28 11.61
N ALA A 299 -3.17 29.59 10.60
CA ALA A 299 -2.72 30.14 9.32
C ALA A 299 -1.93 31.44 9.50
N LYS A 300 -2.42 32.35 10.37
CA LYS A 300 -1.73 33.59 10.70
C LYS A 300 -0.37 33.36 11.36
N GLU A 301 -0.29 32.44 12.33
CA GLU A 301 0.97 32.12 13.02
C GLU A 301 2.01 31.49 12.09
N LEU A 302 1.56 30.61 11.19
CA LEU A 302 2.39 29.95 10.18
C LEU A 302 2.73 30.88 9.00
N LYS A 303 2.09 32.05 8.90
CA LYS A 303 2.20 33.00 7.78
C LYS A 303 1.86 32.35 6.43
N VAL A 304 0.81 31.52 6.40
CA VAL A 304 0.32 30.79 5.22
C VAL A 304 -1.16 31.06 4.97
N ASP A 305 -1.60 30.86 3.73
CA ASP A 305 -3.02 30.87 3.40
C ASP A 305 -3.61 29.45 3.51
N ILE A 306 -4.72 29.33 4.25
CA ILE A 306 -5.51 28.08 4.38
C ILE A 306 -6.94 28.42 4.00
N LYS A 307 -7.35 27.97 2.80
CA LYS A 307 -8.72 28.15 2.31
C LYS A 307 -9.66 27.20 3.04
N LEU A 308 -10.50 27.71 3.95
CA LEU A 308 -11.41 26.92 4.79
C LEU A 308 -12.67 26.44 4.07
N ASP A 309 -12.97 26.95 2.88
CA ASP A 309 -14.10 26.59 2.03
C ASP A 309 -13.85 25.36 1.16
N VAL A 310 -12.61 24.88 1.09
CA VAL A 310 -12.26 23.66 0.34
C VAL A 310 -12.36 22.42 1.23
N LYS A 311 -12.74 21.28 0.63
CA LYS A 311 -12.96 20.02 1.36
C LYS A 311 -11.71 19.48 2.09
N ASN A 312 -10.53 19.75 1.57
CA ASN A 312 -9.25 19.26 2.12
C ASN A 312 -8.53 20.30 2.99
N PHE A 313 -9.21 21.36 3.46
CA PHE A 313 -8.59 22.43 4.25
C PHE A 313 -7.80 21.92 5.46
N ALA A 314 -8.34 20.89 6.14
CA ALA A 314 -7.69 20.33 7.32
C ALA A 314 -6.37 19.62 6.96
N GLU A 315 -6.35 18.86 5.86
CA GLU A 315 -5.12 18.23 5.36
C GLU A 315 -4.09 19.29 4.90
N CYS A 316 -4.53 20.34 4.18
CA CYS A 316 -3.67 21.45 3.82
C CYS A 316 -3.04 22.11 5.05
N ALA A 317 -3.83 22.34 6.10
CA ALA A 317 -3.34 22.90 7.35
C ALA A 317 -2.27 22.02 8.00
N VAL A 318 -2.50 20.72 8.02
CA VAL A 318 -1.53 19.75 8.55
C VAL A 318 -0.22 19.76 7.79
N VAL A 319 -0.27 19.75 6.46
CA VAL A 319 0.93 19.87 5.64
C VAL A 319 1.74 21.12 6.03
N LYS A 320 1.06 22.27 6.19
CA LYS A 320 1.71 23.51 6.63
C LYS A 320 2.28 23.44 8.04
N MET A 321 1.58 22.76 8.97
CA MET A 321 2.08 22.53 10.34
C MET A 321 3.35 21.65 10.34
N PHE A 322 3.48 20.70 9.41
CA PHE A 322 4.67 19.89 9.23
C PHE A 322 5.80 20.61 8.47
N GLY A 323 5.59 21.86 8.03
CA GLY A 323 6.56 22.66 7.29
C GLY A 323 6.55 22.45 5.78
N GLY A 324 5.56 21.71 5.26
CA GLY A 324 5.40 21.46 3.82
C GLY A 324 4.68 22.62 3.10
N HIS A 325 4.86 22.69 1.78
CA HIS A 325 4.26 23.71 0.91
C HIS A 325 3.16 23.16 0.02
N VAL A 326 3.13 21.84 -0.19
CA VAL A 326 2.08 21.14 -0.96
C VAL A 326 0.72 21.17 -0.25
N SER A 327 -0.33 20.66 -0.92
CA SER A 327 -1.70 20.69 -0.41
C SER A 327 -2.19 19.36 0.18
N LYS A 328 -1.47 18.27 -0.10
CA LYS A 328 -1.81 16.93 0.39
C LYS A 328 -0.61 16.29 1.07
N LEU A 329 -0.89 15.48 2.09
CA LEU A 329 0.13 14.77 2.85
C LEU A 329 0.92 13.79 1.96
N ASN A 330 0.25 13.12 1.03
CA ASN A 330 0.87 12.18 0.10
C ASN A 330 1.67 12.84 -1.04
N ASP A 331 1.75 14.17 -1.10
CA ASP A 331 2.68 14.88 -1.97
C ASP A 331 4.05 15.12 -1.28
N ILE A 332 4.18 14.72 0.00
CA ILE A 332 5.42 14.70 0.77
C ILE A 332 6.03 13.29 0.70
N GLU A 333 7.32 13.19 0.35
CA GLU A 333 7.99 11.92 0.06
C GLU A 333 7.84 10.88 1.17
N ASP A 334 8.16 11.25 2.41
CA ASP A 334 8.11 10.31 3.55
C ASP A 334 6.70 9.77 3.79
N PHE A 335 5.68 10.62 3.73
CA PHE A 335 4.28 10.19 3.92
C PHE A 335 3.77 9.35 2.74
N ALA A 336 4.19 9.68 1.52
CA ALA A 336 3.86 8.91 0.32
C ALA A 336 4.43 7.48 0.40
N LYS A 337 5.73 7.35 0.75
CA LYS A 337 6.43 6.06 0.87
C LYS A 337 5.77 5.13 1.90
N ILE A 338 5.44 5.64 3.07
CA ILE A 338 4.85 4.84 4.15
C ILE A 338 3.33 4.68 4.04
N GLY A 339 2.69 5.35 3.07
CA GLY A 339 1.27 5.18 2.76
C GLY A 339 0.32 5.68 3.87
N ILE A 340 0.64 6.79 4.55
CA ILE A 340 -0.26 7.36 5.56
C ILE A 340 -1.45 8.04 4.88
N ILE A 341 -2.66 7.71 5.34
CA ILE A 341 -3.91 8.29 4.85
C ILE A 341 -4.42 9.34 5.84
N ALA A 342 -4.45 10.61 5.44
CA ALA A 342 -5.08 11.67 6.23
C ALA A 342 -6.60 11.53 6.20
N LYS A 343 -7.25 11.65 7.39
CA LYS A 343 -8.71 11.64 7.55
C LYS A 343 -9.15 12.75 8.50
N SER A 344 -10.08 13.56 8.04
CA SER A 344 -10.74 14.59 8.87
C SER A 344 -11.75 13.97 9.84
N VAL A 345 -11.71 14.38 11.10
CA VAL A 345 -12.64 13.98 12.16
C VAL A 345 -13.35 15.23 12.69
N PRO A 346 -14.45 15.65 12.05
CA PRO A 346 -15.22 16.80 12.52
C PRO A 346 -16.05 16.42 13.75
N LEU A 347 -15.95 17.24 14.79
CA LEU A 347 -16.74 17.15 16.02
C LEU A 347 -17.76 18.29 16.08
N LEU A 348 -18.85 18.06 16.78
CA LEU A 348 -19.80 19.09 17.21
C LEU A 348 -19.21 19.86 18.40
N SER A 349 -19.83 20.98 18.77
CA SER A 349 -19.41 21.80 19.92
C SER A 349 -19.38 21.04 21.26
N ASP A 350 -20.26 20.03 21.40
CA ASP A 350 -20.31 19.12 22.57
C ASP A 350 -19.27 17.98 22.52
N GLY A 351 -18.41 17.94 21.50
CA GLY A 351 -17.38 16.94 21.31
C GLY A 351 -17.85 15.64 20.67
N LYS A 352 -19.14 15.51 20.31
CA LYS A 352 -19.64 14.33 19.61
C LYS A 352 -19.23 14.33 18.14
N GLY A 353 -19.02 13.15 17.56
CA GLY A 353 -18.75 12.99 16.13
C GLY A 353 -19.87 13.54 15.26
N LYS A 354 -19.54 14.43 14.33
CA LYS A 354 -20.51 15.06 13.44
C LYS A 354 -21.07 14.08 12.42
N GLU A 355 -20.19 13.27 11.83
CA GLU A 355 -20.54 12.34 10.74
C GLU A 355 -19.68 11.08 10.75
N ASP A 356 -20.17 10.02 10.08
CA ASP A 356 -19.38 8.81 9.87
C ASP A 356 -18.21 9.10 8.95
N MET A 357 -17.11 8.34 9.12
CA MET A 357 -15.90 8.54 8.33
C MET A 357 -15.99 7.82 6.99
N LYS A 358 -15.95 8.58 5.91
CA LYS A 358 -15.86 8.05 4.55
C LYS A 358 -14.44 7.58 4.27
N LEU A 359 -14.29 6.31 3.89
CA LEU A 359 -12.97 5.72 3.66
C LEU A 359 -12.59 5.73 2.18
N PHE A 360 -13.11 4.81 1.37
CA PHE A 360 -12.76 4.70 -0.06
C PHE A 360 -13.93 4.17 -0.90
N LEU A 361 -13.77 4.24 -2.23
CA LEU A 361 -14.70 3.68 -3.21
C LEU A 361 -14.21 2.29 -3.63
N PRO A 362 -14.86 1.20 -3.19
CA PRO A 362 -14.49 -0.16 -3.58
C PRO A 362 -15.04 -0.52 -4.97
N ASN A 363 -14.45 -1.52 -5.59
CA ASN A 363 -15.11 -2.29 -6.63
C ASN A 363 -15.80 -3.51 -6.00
N LEU A 364 -17.09 -3.38 -5.69
CA LEU A 364 -17.85 -4.42 -4.99
C LEU A 364 -18.02 -5.70 -5.81
N VAL A 365 -17.96 -5.62 -7.14
CA VAL A 365 -18.02 -6.79 -8.03
C VAL A 365 -16.71 -7.58 -7.95
N ASP A 366 -15.58 -6.92 -7.79
CA ASP A 366 -14.29 -7.61 -7.60
C ASP A 366 -14.27 -8.45 -6.33
N TRP A 367 -14.90 -7.98 -5.26
CA TRP A 367 -14.98 -8.75 -4.01
C TRP A 367 -15.58 -10.14 -4.21
N THR A 368 -16.50 -10.31 -5.16
CA THR A 368 -17.08 -11.64 -5.45
C THR A 368 -16.11 -12.60 -6.15
N LYS A 369 -15.03 -12.09 -6.71
CA LYS A 369 -14.00 -12.85 -7.43
C LYS A 369 -12.75 -13.10 -6.59
N GLU A 370 -12.58 -12.34 -5.51
CA GLU A 370 -11.49 -12.54 -4.55
C GLU A 370 -11.73 -13.86 -3.80
N THR A 371 -10.72 -14.73 -3.73
CA THR A 371 -10.81 -16.03 -3.06
C THR A 371 -10.42 -15.93 -1.59
N GLU A 372 -9.39 -15.15 -1.32
CA GLU A 372 -8.82 -14.97 0.02
C GLU A 372 -9.03 -13.54 0.49
N PHE A 373 -9.54 -13.38 1.71
CA PHE A 373 -9.78 -12.05 2.30
C PHE A 373 -8.48 -11.25 2.46
N GLU A 374 -7.40 -11.91 2.87
CA GLU A 374 -6.09 -11.31 3.09
C GLU A 374 -5.41 -10.82 1.79
N GLU A 375 -5.87 -11.28 0.63
CA GLU A 375 -5.44 -10.79 -0.70
C GLU A 375 -6.39 -9.69 -1.23
N SER A 376 -7.47 -9.36 -0.51
CA SER A 376 -8.50 -8.42 -0.97
C SER A 376 -8.06 -6.96 -0.87
N ALA A 377 -8.64 -6.12 -1.74
CA ALA A 377 -8.37 -4.68 -1.73
C ALA A 377 -8.84 -3.99 -0.44
N ILE A 378 -9.88 -4.50 0.22
CA ILE A 378 -10.35 -3.94 1.50
C ILE A 378 -9.39 -4.33 2.64
N TYR A 379 -8.87 -5.56 2.63
CA TYR A 379 -7.85 -5.95 3.59
C TYR A 379 -6.59 -5.09 3.46
N ASP A 380 -6.05 -4.93 2.24
CA ASP A 380 -4.90 -4.06 1.97
C ASP A 380 -5.13 -2.62 2.46
N TYR A 381 -6.34 -2.08 2.25
CA TYR A 381 -6.67 -0.74 2.71
C TYR A 381 -6.60 -0.59 4.24
N PHE A 382 -7.10 -1.55 5.01
CA PHE A 382 -7.09 -1.48 6.47
C PHE A 382 -5.78 -1.99 7.08
N ALA A 383 -5.19 -3.03 6.49
CA ALA A 383 -4.00 -3.69 6.99
C ALA A 383 -2.70 -3.03 6.52
N GLY A 384 -2.69 -2.47 5.32
CA GLY A 384 -1.50 -1.88 4.68
C GLY A 384 -1.26 -0.42 5.02
N HIS A 385 -2.20 0.28 5.69
CA HIS A 385 -2.11 1.71 5.90
C HIS A 385 -2.25 2.13 7.36
N HIS A 386 -1.57 3.21 7.69
CA HIS A 386 -1.85 4.00 8.90
C HIS A 386 -2.72 5.19 8.55
N PHE A 387 -3.56 5.61 9.48
CA PHE A 387 -4.46 6.74 9.30
C PHE A 387 -4.05 7.87 10.24
N LEU A 388 -3.82 9.05 9.69
CA LEU A 388 -3.63 10.26 10.48
C LEU A 388 -4.97 10.98 10.61
N LEU A 389 -5.59 10.85 11.76
CA LEU A 389 -6.85 11.52 12.10
C LEU A 389 -6.56 12.98 12.46
N ILE A 390 -7.20 13.91 11.75
CA ILE A 390 -7.11 15.35 11.97
C ILE A 390 -8.39 15.77 12.68
N ILE A 391 -8.29 16.04 13.96
CA ILE A 391 -9.44 16.27 14.84
C ILE A 391 -9.69 17.76 14.98
N TYR A 392 -10.91 18.18 14.70
CA TYR A 392 -11.35 19.56 14.88
C TYR A 392 -12.83 19.63 15.22
N LYS A 393 -13.26 20.73 15.85
CA LYS A 393 -14.66 20.96 16.22
C LYS A 393 -15.21 22.26 15.65
N TYR A 394 -16.51 22.25 15.42
CA TYR A 394 -17.26 23.44 15.05
C TYR A 394 -17.75 24.17 16.31
N VAL A 395 -17.33 25.42 16.48
CA VAL A 395 -17.77 26.30 17.58
C VAL A 395 -18.39 27.56 16.94
N GLY A 396 -19.71 27.59 16.86
CA GLY A 396 -20.41 28.62 16.07
C GLY A 396 -20.00 28.56 14.59
N LYS A 397 -19.43 29.64 14.08
CA LYS A 397 -18.93 29.75 12.70
C LYS A 397 -17.42 29.41 12.57
N GLU A 398 -16.74 29.19 13.69
CA GLU A 398 -15.31 28.91 13.70
C GLU A 398 -15.03 27.42 13.70
N ILE A 399 -13.89 27.05 13.11
CA ILE A 399 -13.36 25.68 13.09
C ILE A 399 -12.09 25.66 13.94
N VAL A 400 -12.18 24.95 15.07
CA VAL A 400 -11.13 24.88 16.10
C VAL A 400 -10.40 23.57 16.01
N PHE A 401 -9.08 23.62 15.94
CA PHE A 401 -8.22 22.46 15.94
C PHE A 401 -8.15 21.81 17.34
N GLU A 402 -8.30 20.48 17.41
CA GLU A 402 -8.28 19.70 18.64
C GLU A 402 -7.05 18.79 18.76
N GLY A 403 -6.45 18.40 17.65
CA GLY A 403 -5.24 17.57 17.66
C GLY A 403 -5.18 16.55 16.55
N PHE A 404 -4.22 15.64 16.72
CA PHE A 404 -4.00 14.50 15.84
C PHE A 404 -4.06 13.20 16.61
N LYS A 405 -4.41 12.13 15.90
CA LYS A 405 -4.25 10.75 16.34
C LYS A 405 -3.83 9.91 15.15
N ARG A 406 -2.68 9.23 15.24
CA ARG A 406 -2.35 8.18 14.29
C ARG A 406 -3.03 6.89 14.74
N VAL A 407 -3.72 6.24 13.84
CA VAL A 407 -4.46 5.00 14.06
C VAL A 407 -3.95 3.92 13.12
N PHE A 408 -3.86 2.73 13.64
CA PHE A 408 -3.61 1.52 12.92
C PHE A 408 -4.66 0.49 13.36
N PHE A 409 -5.30 -0.20 12.42
CA PHE A 409 -6.31 -1.20 12.73
C PHE A 409 -5.65 -2.55 12.99
N ASP A 410 -5.86 -3.09 14.19
CA ASP A 410 -5.34 -4.40 14.55
C ASP A 410 -6.07 -5.54 13.81
N GLU A 411 -5.49 -6.73 13.86
CA GLU A 411 -6.04 -7.91 13.19
C GLU A 411 -7.42 -8.27 13.71
N LYS A 412 -7.62 -8.13 15.03
CA LYS A 412 -8.93 -8.43 15.65
C LYS A 412 -10.02 -7.54 15.07
N PHE A 413 -9.79 -6.23 14.99
CA PHE A 413 -10.76 -5.31 14.39
C PHE A 413 -11.03 -5.67 12.92
N ILE A 414 -9.96 -5.97 12.16
CA ILE A 414 -10.08 -6.31 10.74
C ILE A 414 -10.89 -7.59 10.55
N MET A 415 -10.62 -8.63 11.31
CA MET A 415 -11.36 -9.90 11.19
C MET A 415 -12.81 -9.78 11.67
N ASP A 416 -13.04 -9.11 12.80
CA ASP A 416 -14.38 -9.01 13.40
C ASP A 416 -15.32 -8.05 12.65
N ASN A 417 -14.78 -7.02 11.98
CA ASN A 417 -15.62 -5.96 11.40
C ASN A 417 -15.43 -5.78 9.89
N VAL A 418 -14.18 -5.80 9.40
CA VAL A 418 -13.90 -5.56 7.97
C VAL A 418 -14.24 -6.82 7.16
N LYS A 419 -13.75 -7.98 7.62
CA LYS A 419 -14.05 -9.27 6.98
C LYS A 419 -15.53 -9.56 6.95
N LYS A 420 -16.22 -9.34 8.06
CA LYS A 420 -17.68 -9.50 8.13
C LYS A 420 -18.41 -8.68 7.04
N THR A 421 -18.02 -7.41 6.87
CA THR A 421 -18.61 -6.57 5.82
C THR A 421 -18.30 -7.10 4.42
N TRP A 422 -17.08 -7.57 4.19
CA TRP A 422 -16.66 -8.14 2.92
C TRP A 422 -17.44 -9.44 2.61
N ASP A 423 -17.58 -10.34 3.59
CA ASP A 423 -18.34 -11.59 3.45
C ASP A 423 -19.82 -11.32 3.13
N ASP A 424 -20.47 -10.43 3.89
CA ASP A 424 -21.89 -10.11 3.72
C ASP A 424 -22.17 -9.45 2.35
N VAL A 425 -21.29 -8.57 1.88
CA VAL A 425 -21.42 -7.95 0.55
C VAL A 425 -21.27 -9.00 -0.56
N ARG A 426 -20.31 -9.92 -0.43
CA ARG A 426 -20.11 -11.01 -1.38
C ARG A 426 -21.32 -11.93 -1.44
N ASP A 427 -21.88 -12.30 -0.29
CA ASP A 427 -23.09 -13.13 -0.23
C ASP A 427 -24.26 -12.46 -0.96
N LEU A 428 -24.51 -11.17 -0.68
CA LEU A 428 -25.60 -10.43 -1.33
C LEU A 428 -25.45 -10.37 -2.86
N ILE A 429 -24.24 -10.16 -3.37
CA ILE A 429 -24.02 -10.00 -4.81
C ILE A 429 -23.99 -11.38 -5.50
N SER A 430 -23.23 -12.35 -4.98
CA SER A 430 -23.03 -13.67 -5.60
C SER A 430 -24.33 -14.49 -5.64
N ASN A 431 -25.13 -14.40 -4.57
CA ASN A 431 -26.40 -15.11 -4.46
C ASN A 431 -27.60 -14.31 -5.00
N LYS A 432 -27.36 -13.19 -5.68
CA LYS A 432 -28.41 -12.31 -6.25
C LYS A 432 -29.46 -11.86 -5.21
N LYS A 433 -29.06 -11.72 -3.95
CA LYS A 433 -29.90 -11.23 -2.84
C LYS A 433 -29.90 -9.71 -2.70
N LEU A 434 -29.10 -9.00 -3.53
CA LEU A 434 -29.04 -7.54 -3.54
C LEU A 434 -30.39 -6.99 -3.98
N GLN A 435 -30.94 -6.03 -3.21
CA GLN A 435 -32.21 -5.38 -3.45
C GLN A 435 -32.12 -3.88 -3.14
N ILE A 436 -32.94 -3.07 -3.81
CA ILE A 436 -33.14 -1.66 -3.45
C ILE A 436 -34.35 -1.59 -2.51
N GLU A 437 -34.11 -1.12 -1.28
CA GLU A 437 -35.13 -0.94 -0.26
C GLU A 437 -35.58 0.51 -0.20
N VAL A 438 -36.88 0.73 -0.23
CA VAL A 438 -37.50 2.05 0.03
C VAL A 438 -37.53 2.25 1.54
N LYS A 439 -37.03 3.39 2.01
CA LYS A 439 -37.06 3.74 3.44
C LYS A 439 -38.44 4.23 3.84
N THR A 440 -38.90 3.74 5.00
CA THR A 440 -40.16 4.19 5.63
C THR A 440 -39.91 5.03 6.89
N MET A 441 -40.87 5.78 7.29
CA MET A 441 -40.95 6.47 8.58
C MET A 441 -41.37 5.45 9.66
N LYS A 442 -41.37 5.87 10.93
CA LYS A 442 -41.82 5.02 12.06
C LYS A 442 -43.31 4.67 11.98
N ASP A 443 -44.09 5.49 11.33
CA ASP A 443 -45.53 5.30 11.10
C ASP A 443 -45.86 4.46 9.84
N GLY A 444 -44.81 3.92 9.17
CA GLY A 444 -44.97 3.13 7.94
C GLY A 444 -45.06 3.94 6.66
N SER A 445 -45.16 5.26 6.72
CA SER A 445 -45.19 6.11 5.52
C SER A 445 -43.86 6.12 4.79
N ILE A 446 -43.88 6.27 3.47
CA ILE A 446 -42.66 6.26 2.63
C ILE A 446 -41.91 7.59 2.83
N ARG A 447 -40.59 7.47 3.06
CA ARG A 447 -39.71 8.64 3.11
C ARG A 447 -39.38 9.15 1.72
N VAL A 448 -39.49 10.45 1.55
CA VAL A 448 -39.08 11.15 0.34
C VAL A 448 -37.91 12.11 0.64
N ASN A 449 -37.07 12.31 -0.36
CA ASN A 449 -36.00 13.29 -0.32
C ASN A 449 -36.56 14.72 -0.46
N LYS A 450 -35.73 15.72 -0.16
CA LYS A 450 -36.10 17.13 -0.39
C LYS A 450 -36.44 17.44 -1.86
N SER A 451 -36.01 16.60 -2.79
CA SER A 451 -36.32 16.70 -4.23
C SER A 451 -37.63 16.00 -4.64
N GLY A 452 -38.41 15.44 -3.70
CA GLY A 452 -39.61 14.67 -3.96
C GLY A 452 -39.38 13.23 -4.44
N THR A 453 -38.15 12.80 -4.61
CA THR A 453 -37.82 11.40 -4.99
C THR A 453 -37.87 10.46 -3.79
N LEU A 454 -38.18 9.18 -4.03
CA LEU A 454 -38.16 8.17 -2.98
C LEU A 454 -36.79 8.09 -2.30
N MET A 455 -36.75 7.96 -0.98
CA MET A 455 -35.53 7.68 -0.25
C MET A 455 -35.28 6.17 -0.26
N GLU A 456 -34.39 5.74 -1.12
CA GLU A 456 -34.06 4.33 -1.30
C GLU A 456 -32.57 4.06 -1.07
N SER A 457 -32.24 2.85 -0.72
CA SER A 457 -30.84 2.39 -0.57
C SER A 457 -30.74 0.89 -0.84
N PRO A 458 -29.60 0.42 -1.39
CA PRO A 458 -29.35 -1.02 -1.43
C PRO A 458 -29.28 -1.59 -0.01
N ASN A 459 -29.59 -2.88 0.12
CA ASN A 459 -29.59 -3.62 1.37
C ASN A 459 -28.17 -4.08 1.81
N PHE A 460 -27.13 -3.38 1.38
CA PHE A 460 -25.77 -3.60 1.88
C PHE A 460 -25.65 -3.46 3.39
N PRO A 461 -24.58 -4.04 4.02
CA PRO A 461 -24.30 -3.84 5.44
C PRO A 461 -24.45 -2.38 5.87
N LYS A 462 -25.23 -2.14 6.92
CA LYS A 462 -25.62 -0.79 7.40
C LYS A 462 -25.00 -0.52 8.78
N LEU A 463 -24.88 0.76 9.12
CA LEU A 463 -24.42 1.23 10.45
C LEU A 463 -25.13 0.57 11.64
N SER A 464 -26.40 0.17 11.48
CA SER A 464 -27.16 -0.48 12.56
C SER A 464 -26.61 -1.85 12.99
N THR A 465 -25.83 -2.51 12.11
CA THR A 465 -25.33 -3.87 12.29
C THR A 465 -23.82 -4.01 12.12
N HIS A 466 -23.14 -3.00 11.56
CA HIS A 466 -21.73 -3.05 11.19
C HIS A 466 -20.99 -1.76 11.58
N LYS A 467 -19.82 -1.87 12.21
CA LYS A 467 -18.91 -0.72 12.43
C LYS A 467 -18.26 -0.23 11.13
N VAL A 468 -17.93 -1.18 10.23
CA VAL A 468 -17.52 -0.91 8.84
C VAL A 468 -18.70 -1.26 7.97
N PHE A 469 -19.18 -0.34 7.14
CA PHE A 469 -20.43 -0.52 6.38
C PHE A 469 -20.39 0.15 5.01
N ILE A 470 -21.36 -0.21 4.16
CA ILE A 470 -21.47 0.32 2.78
C ILE A 470 -22.59 1.33 2.69
N ARG A 471 -22.28 2.51 2.11
CA ARG A 471 -23.28 3.57 1.92
C ARG A 471 -22.98 4.41 0.70
N GLY A 472 -24.02 4.88 0.00
CA GLY A 472 -23.91 5.82 -1.11
C GLY A 472 -23.17 7.11 -0.74
N GLY A 473 -22.33 7.60 -1.64
CA GLY A 473 -21.44 8.74 -1.38
C GLY A 473 -21.82 10.05 -2.04
N ALA A 474 -22.97 10.14 -2.73
CA ALA A 474 -23.40 11.36 -3.40
C ALA A 474 -24.31 12.23 -2.52
N SER A 475 -24.16 13.54 -2.62
CA SER A 475 -25.03 14.53 -1.96
C SER A 475 -26.39 14.71 -2.67
N LYS A 476 -26.55 14.16 -3.87
CA LYS A 476 -27.75 14.25 -4.70
C LYS A 476 -28.22 12.86 -5.11
N THR A 477 -29.52 12.61 -5.03
CA THR A 477 -30.15 11.30 -5.24
C THR A 477 -30.81 11.15 -6.62
N LEU A 478 -30.64 12.12 -7.52
CA LEU A 478 -31.20 12.05 -8.87
C LEU A 478 -30.63 10.90 -9.67
N ASP A 479 -31.43 10.29 -10.54
CA ASP A 479 -31.06 9.09 -11.32
C ASP A 479 -29.80 9.26 -12.15
N LYS A 480 -29.49 10.44 -12.65
CA LYS A 480 -28.25 10.75 -13.37
C LYS A 480 -26.97 10.51 -12.55
N TYR A 481 -27.06 10.39 -11.22
CA TYR A 481 -25.93 10.08 -10.34
C TYR A 481 -25.86 8.60 -9.95
N LYS A 482 -26.85 7.79 -10.34
CA LYS A 482 -26.85 6.33 -10.16
C LYS A 482 -26.01 5.67 -11.25
N THR A 483 -24.68 5.79 -11.12
CA THR A 483 -23.71 5.33 -12.12
C THR A 483 -23.14 3.93 -11.84
N LEU A 484 -23.49 3.33 -10.69
CA LEU A 484 -23.09 1.97 -10.34
C LEU A 484 -24.25 1.02 -10.67
N GLU A 485 -23.94 -0.05 -11.42
CA GLU A 485 -24.87 -1.13 -11.72
C GLU A 485 -24.33 -2.47 -11.24
N ILE A 486 -25.09 -3.19 -10.40
CA ILE A 486 -24.77 -4.53 -9.89
C ILE A 486 -26.04 -5.39 -9.95
N ASN A 487 -25.95 -6.58 -10.54
CA ASN A 487 -27.08 -7.52 -10.71
C ASN A 487 -28.30 -6.87 -11.41
N GLY A 488 -28.06 -5.92 -12.34
CA GLY A 488 -29.12 -5.17 -13.03
C GLY A 488 -29.75 -4.02 -12.21
N LEU A 489 -29.27 -3.79 -10.99
CA LEU A 489 -29.75 -2.72 -10.12
C LEU A 489 -28.87 -1.48 -10.23
N LYS A 490 -29.45 -0.35 -10.63
CA LYS A 490 -28.77 0.95 -10.70
C LYS A 490 -28.81 1.67 -9.36
N MET A 491 -27.67 2.15 -8.89
CA MET A 491 -27.52 2.82 -7.61
C MET A 491 -26.42 3.89 -7.63
N LEU A 492 -26.40 4.73 -6.61
CA LEU A 492 -25.28 5.66 -6.38
C LEU A 492 -23.97 4.90 -6.15
N PRO A 493 -22.79 5.48 -6.47
CA PRO A 493 -21.52 4.91 -6.07
C PRO A 493 -21.48 4.62 -4.57
N GLN A 494 -21.16 3.39 -4.21
CA GLN A 494 -21.17 2.89 -2.85
C GLN A 494 -19.76 2.93 -2.27
N TYR A 495 -19.61 3.55 -1.10
CA TYR A 495 -18.32 3.71 -0.41
C TYR A 495 -18.29 2.86 0.86
N VAL A 496 -17.08 2.49 1.27
CA VAL A 496 -16.82 1.96 2.60
C VAL A 496 -16.79 3.11 3.59
N TRP A 497 -17.47 2.94 4.72
CA TRP A 497 -17.58 3.91 5.81
C TRP A 497 -17.23 3.26 7.15
N LEU A 498 -16.77 4.08 8.07
CA LEU A 498 -16.50 3.70 9.46
C LEU A 498 -17.42 4.48 10.40
N ASP A 499 -18.00 3.77 11.37
CA ASP A 499 -18.91 4.34 12.37
C ASP A 499 -18.23 5.47 13.17
N LYS A 500 -18.87 6.61 13.22
CA LYS A 500 -18.41 7.77 14.00
C LYS A 500 -18.26 7.51 15.49
N LYS A 501 -19.07 6.61 16.07
CA LYS A 501 -18.93 6.24 17.50
C LYS A 501 -17.61 5.50 17.73
N TYR A 502 -17.29 4.55 16.85
CA TYR A 502 -16.00 3.86 16.89
C TYR A 502 -14.82 4.82 16.65
N VAL A 503 -14.96 5.76 15.70
CA VAL A 503 -13.93 6.82 15.51
C VAL A 503 -13.76 7.64 16.78
N GLN A 504 -14.84 7.93 17.54
CA GLN A 504 -14.75 8.62 18.81
C GLN A 504 -14.05 7.79 19.92
N GLU A 505 -14.21 6.47 19.92
CA GLU A 505 -13.45 5.57 20.79
C GLU A 505 -11.95 5.68 20.47
N LEU A 506 -11.58 5.55 19.18
CA LEU A 506 -10.20 5.63 18.73
C LEU A 506 -9.50 6.96 19.09
N ILE A 507 -10.19 8.09 19.09
CA ILE A 507 -9.56 9.37 19.45
C ILE A 507 -9.48 9.64 20.94
N LYS A 508 -10.15 8.84 21.80
CA LYS A 508 -10.08 8.95 23.27
C LYS A 508 -8.96 8.10 23.87
N GLU A 509 -8.66 6.96 23.25
CA GLU A 509 -7.52 6.12 23.60
C GLU A 509 -6.18 6.85 23.34
#